data_c08c8ef669cdacc83b4aa1965222e3d3
#
_entry.id   c08c8ef669cdacc83b4aa1965222e3d3
#
_cell.length_a   1.000
_cell.length_b   1.000
_cell.length_c   1.000
_cell.angle_alpha   90.00
_cell.angle_beta   90.00
_cell.angle_gamma   90.00
#
_symmetry.space_group_name_H-M   'P 1'
#
loop_
_entity.id
_entity.type
_entity.pdbx_description
1 polymer ?
#
loop_
_entity_poly.entity_id
_entity_poly.type
_entity_poly.pdbx_seq_one_letter_code
_entity_poly.pdbx_strand_id
1 'polypeptide(L)'
;IEDTFKNADFLQPKVYNRYKLGAREEIKEMFIKSFEYYDRTVDKYEHLPAYDEIIDWMVDTKGRGLMLMGECGLGKSTILNFVIPAIFRTKTNKILRSVPAKELGAVDRNKAPFIIIDDLGTESIKNDYGTKIDAVADAISYAEDSSKTLLITTNLTPLALKERYDERTLDRLRKCKV
;
A
#
# COMPACT_ATOMS: atom_id res chain seq x y z
N ILE A 1 -31.09 -19.56 -9.46
CA ILE A 1 -29.72 -19.09 -9.82
C ILE A 1 -29.14 -18.23 -8.67
N GLU A 2 -29.86 -17.19 -8.18
CA GLU A 2 -29.38 -16.36 -7.06
C GLU A 2 -29.15 -17.16 -5.77
N ASP A 3 -30.01 -18.11 -5.43
CA ASP A 3 -29.86 -18.96 -4.25
C ASP A 3 -28.70 -19.97 -4.39
N THR A 4 -28.42 -20.41 -5.62
CA THR A 4 -27.27 -21.28 -5.91
C THR A 4 -25.95 -20.54 -5.66
N PHE A 5 -25.86 -19.26 -6.05
CA PHE A 5 -24.66 -18.46 -5.82
C PHE A 5 -24.47 -18.08 -4.35
N LYS A 6 -25.55 -17.84 -3.60
CA LYS A 6 -25.46 -17.54 -2.15
C LYS A 6 -24.95 -18.71 -1.32
N ASN A 7 -25.21 -19.95 -1.74
CA ASN A 7 -24.83 -21.16 -1.01
C ASN A 7 -23.51 -21.80 -1.45
N ALA A 8 -22.85 -21.23 -2.45
CA ALA A 8 -21.59 -21.74 -2.98
C ALA A 8 -20.42 -20.87 -2.50
N ASP A 9 -19.84 -21.20 -1.34
CA ASP A 9 -18.73 -20.44 -0.71
C ASP A 9 -17.58 -20.17 -1.68
N PHE A 10 -17.28 -21.10 -2.58
CA PHE A 10 -16.23 -20.95 -3.59
C PHE A 10 -16.56 -19.98 -4.72
N LEU A 11 -17.83 -19.56 -4.86
CA LEU A 11 -18.29 -18.58 -5.86
C LEU A 11 -18.49 -17.18 -5.28
N GLN A 12 -18.25 -16.99 -3.99
CA GLN A 12 -18.40 -15.67 -3.38
C GLN A 12 -17.29 -14.73 -3.90
N PRO A 13 -17.67 -13.49 -4.31
CA PRO A 13 -16.67 -12.52 -4.74
C PRO A 13 -15.73 -12.18 -3.60
N LYS A 14 -14.45 -11.98 -3.90
CA LYS A 14 -13.47 -11.49 -2.91
C LYS A 14 -13.92 -10.15 -2.36
N VAL A 15 -14.09 -10.07 -1.04
CA VAL A 15 -14.45 -8.83 -0.36
C VAL A 15 -13.18 -8.20 0.18
N TYR A 16 -12.81 -7.05 -0.37
CA TYR A 16 -11.67 -6.25 0.13
C TYR A 16 -12.13 -5.30 1.24
N ASN A 17 -11.27 -5.11 2.23
CA ASN A 17 -11.54 -4.17 3.30
C ASN A 17 -11.63 -2.73 2.75
N ARG A 18 -12.81 -2.11 2.89
CA ARG A 18 -13.04 -0.72 2.53
C ARG A 18 -13.03 0.13 3.78
N TYR A 19 -12.19 1.15 3.79
CA TYR A 19 -12.08 2.10 4.90
C TYR A 19 -12.60 3.46 4.46
N LYS A 20 -13.39 4.09 5.33
CA LYS A 20 -13.82 5.49 5.23
C LYS A 20 -13.35 6.18 6.50
N LEU A 21 -12.36 7.08 6.38
CA LEU A 21 -11.72 7.64 7.56
C LEU A 21 -12.33 8.95 8.05
N GLY A 22 -13.15 9.61 7.23
CA GLY A 22 -13.82 10.85 7.63
C GLY A 22 -14.11 11.79 6.46
N ALA A 23 -14.51 13.02 6.80
CA ALA A 23 -14.71 14.05 5.80
C ALA A 23 -13.38 14.52 5.20
N ARG A 24 -13.40 14.95 3.92
CA ARG A 24 -12.19 15.33 3.18
C ARG A 24 -11.37 16.41 3.89
N GLU A 25 -12.04 17.46 4.38
CA GLU A 25 -11.36 18.57 5.05
C GLU A 25 -10.68 18.13 6.35
N GLU A 26 -11.32 17.26 7.12
CA GLU A 26 -10.76 16.69 8.33
C GLU A 26 -9.51 15.82 8.03
N ILE A 27 -9.59 14.96 7.01
CA ILE A 27 -8.47 14.12 6.61
C ILE A 27 -7.33 14.97 6.06
N LYS A 28 -7.62 16.03 5.30
CA LYS A 28 -6.62 16.98 4.80
C LYS A 28 -5.90 17.68 5.95
N GLU A 29 -6.63 18.19 6.93
CA GLU A 29 -6.02 18.82 8.11
C GLU A 29 -5.11 17.84 8.88
N MET A 30 -5.58 16.61 9.10
CA MET A 30 -4.78 15.56 9.75
C MET A 30 -3.54 15.20 8.93
N PHE A 31 -3.66 15.14 7.61
CA PHE A 31 -2.55 14.85 6.70
C PHE A 31 -1.46 15.91 6.83
N ILE A 32 -1.82 17.20 6.73
CA ILE A 32 -0.89 18.31 6.84
C ILE A 32 -0.18 18.30 8.19
N LYS A 33 -0.93 18.25 9.29
CA LYS A 33 -0.37 18.23 10.65
C LYS A 33 0.55 17.03 10.91
N SER A 34 0.17 15.85 10.40
CA SER A 34 1.01 14.66 10.54
C SER A 34 2.27 14.78 9.70
N PHE A 35 2.17 15.29 8.48
CA PHE A 35 3.32 15.47 7.61
C PHE A 35 4.33 16.45 8.24
N GLU A 36 3.90 17.62 8.68
CA GLU A 36 4.75 18.61 9.35
C GLU A 36 5.40 18.07 10.64
N TYR A 37 4.69 17.22 11.37
CA TYR A 37 5.22 16.62 12.58
C TYR A 37 6.33 15.59 12.32
N TYR A 38 6.16 14.75 11.29
CA TYR A 38 7.08 13.65 11.02
C TYR A 38 8.19 14.01 10.03
N ASP A 39 7.95 14.89 9.08
CA ASP A 39 8.97 15.37 8.15
C ASP A 39 9.68 16.61 8.67
N ARG A 40 10.78 16.36 9.36
CA ARG A 40 11.62 17.44 9.91
C ARG A 40 12.70 17.92 8.94
N THR A 41 12.69 17.42 7.71
CA THR A 41 13.68 17.79 6.68
C THR A 41 13.25 19.02 5.88
N VAL A 42 11.98 19.40 5.96
CA VAL A 42 11.40 20.56 5.30
C VAL A 42 11.12 21.68 6.30
N ASP A 43 11.65 22.87 6.05
CA ASP A 43 11.40 24.06 6.89
C ASP A 43 9.94 24.53 6.79
N LYS A 44 9.26 24.21 5.70
CA LYS A 44 7.87 24.59 5.44
C LYS A 44 7.17 23.53 4.62
N TYR A 45 5.97 23.13 5.08
CA TYR A 45 5.09 22.26 4.31
C TYR A 45 4.71 22.88 2.96
N GLU A 46 4.90 22.12 1.90
CA GLU A 46 4.42 22.45 0.56
C GLU A 46 3.41 21.37 0.12
N HIS A 47 2.21 21.82 -0.24
CA HIS A 47 1.16 20.90 -0.66
C HIS A 47 1.31 20.57 -2.14
N LEU A 48 1.67 19.33 -2.43
CA LEU A 48 1.74 18.83 -3.80
C LEU A 48 0.36 18.35 -4.29
N PRO A 49 -0.01 18.58 -5.56
CA PRO A 49 -1.29 18.11 -6.11
C PRO A 49 -1.54 16.61 -5.92
N ALA A 50 -0.49 15.80 -5.98
CA ALA A 50 -0.57 14.35 -5.74
C ALA A 50 -1.06 14.00 -4.33
N TYR A 51 -0.87 14.89 -3.34
CA TYR A 51 -1.35 14.64 -1.98
C TYR A 51 -2.86 14.67 -1.87
N ASP A 52 -3.55 15.44 -2.72
CA ASP A 52 -5.02 15.44 -2.76
C ASP A 52 -5.56 14.05 -3.14
N GLU A 53 -4.89 13.32 -4.03
CA GLU A 53 -5.29 11.96 -4.41
C GLU A 53 -5.09 10.96 -3.26
N ILE A 54 -4.06 11.14 -2.44
CA ILE A 54 -3.81 10.33 -1.24
C ILE A 54 -4.88 10.63 -0.18
N ILE A 55 -5.23 11.91 0.01
CA ILE A 55 -6.29 12.34 0.90
C ILE A 55 -7.63 11.75 0.47
N ASP A 56 -7.98 11.85 -0.81
CA ASP A 56 -9.22 11.28 -1.36
C ASP A 56 -9.29 9.75 -1.20
N TRP A 57 -8.14 9.05 -1.36
CA TRP A 57 -8.06 7.64 -1.07
C TRP A 57 -8.33 7.34 0.41
N MET A 58 -7.82 8.15 1.35
CA MET A 58 -8.09 7.98 2.78
C MET A 58 -9.54 8.30 3.15
N VAL A 59 -10.19 9.26 2.47
CA VAL A 59 -11.63 9.51 2.65
C VAL A 59 -12.44 8.26 2.34
N ASP A 60 -12.11 7.56 1.27
CA ASP A 60 -12.74 6.29 0.90
C ASP A 60 -11.79 5.43 0.06
N THR A 61 -11.24 4.40 0.65
CA THR A 61 -10.30 3.49 -0.04
C THR A 61 -10.94 2.69 -1.17
N LYS A 62 -12.26 2.60 -1.21
CA LYS A 62 -13.04 1.78 -2.17
C LYS A 62 -12.55 0.32 -2.26
N GLY A 63 -11.91 -0.18 -1.20
CA GLY A 63 -11.30 -1.51 -1.19
C GLY A 63 -10.02 -1.64 -2.02
N ARG A 64 -9.44 -0.52 -2.48
CA ARG A 64 -8.22 -0.50 -3.29
C ARG A 64 -6.99 -0.25 -2.42
N GLY A 65 -5.86 -0.84 -2.82
CA GLY A 65 -4.55 -0.46 -2.31
C GLY A 65 -4.12 0.94 -2.77
N LEU A 66 -2.96 1.38 -2.29
CA LEU A 66 -2.34 2.65 -2.69
C LEU A 66 -0.87 2.39 -3.07
N MET A 67 -0.44 2.96 -4.19
CA MET A 67 0.96 2.92 -4.62
C MET A 67 1.46 4.34 -4.86
N LEU A 68 2.42 4.77 -4.05
CA LEU A 68 3.07 6.07 -4.17
C LEU A 68 4.29 5.93 -5.08
N MET A 69 4.19 6.46 -6.28
CA MET A 69 5.23 6.41 -7.30
C MET A 69 5.80 7.80 -7.55
N GLY A 70 7.12 7.90 -7.73
CA GLY A 70 7.77 9.16 -8.07
C GLY A 70 9.23 9.21 -7.62
N GLU A 71 9.89 10.33 -7.90
CA GLU A 71 11.30 10.55 -7.56
C GLU A 71 11.55 10.63 -6.06
N CYS A 72 12.82 10.51 -5.67
CA CYS A 72 13.24 10.72 -4.28
C CYS A 72 12.92 12.14 -3.79
N GLY A 73 12.66 12.29 -2.50
CA GLY A 73 12.43 13.60 -1.88
C GLY A 73 10.96 14.07 -1.90
N LEU A 74 10.03 13.34 -2.53
CA LEU A 74 8.59 13.67 -2.56
C LEU A 74 7.81 13.20 -1.31
N GLY A 75 8.46 12.89 -0.21
CA GLY A 75 7.81 12.51 1.04
C GLY A 75 7.10 11.14 1.05
N LYS A 76 7.28 10.29 0.02
CA LYS A 76 6.57 9.00 -0.10
C LYS A 76 6.73 8.11 1.14
N SER A 77 7.97 7.90 1.59
CA SER A 77 8.25 7.07 2.77
C SER A 77 7.73 7.72 4.05
N THR A 78 7.79 9.05 4.18
CA THR A 78 7.18 9.77 5.31
C THR A 78 5.67 9.56 5.33
N ILE A 79 5.01 9.68 4.18
CA ILE A 79 3.56 9.46 4.05
C ILE A 79 3.20 8.02 4.40
N LEU A 80 3.90 7.04 3.80
CA LEU A 80 3.60 5.63 3.99
C LEU A 80 3.87 5.13 5.42
N ASN A 81 5.00 5.55 6.01
CA ASN A 81 5.48 5.01 7.27
C ASN A 81 4.94 5.73 8.49
N PHE A 82 4.48 6.99 8.32
CA PHE A 82 4.08 7.83 9.45
C PHE A 82 2.71 8.48 9.27
N VAL A 83 2.46 9.19 8.16
CA VAL A 83 1.23 9.99 7.99
C VAL A 83 0.00 9.09 7.89
N ILE A 84 0.00 8.13 6.96
CA ILE A 84 -1.12 7.17 6.79
C ILE A 84 -1.33 6.35 8.07
N PRO A 85 -0.30 5.75 8.70
CA PRO A 85 -0.45 5.03 9.95
C PRO A 85 -1.02 5.87 11.10
N ALA A 86 -0.60 7.13 11.25
CA ALA A 86 -1.13 8.03 12.28
C ALA A 86 -2.62 8.29 12.10
N ILE A 87 -3.06 8.59 10.87
CA ILE A 87 -4.46 8.84 10.55
C ILE A 87 -5.29 7.57 10.75
N PHE A 88 -4.84 6.41 10.24
CA PHE A 88 -5.53 5.13 10.46
C PHE A 88 -5.63 4.77 11.94
N ARG A 89 -4.56 4.99 12.72
CA ARG A 89 -4.57 4.76 14.16
C ARG A 89 -5.63 5.61 14.85
N THR A 90 -5.72 6.88 14.52
CA THR A 90 -6.67 7.82 15.11
C THR A 90 -8.12 7.48 14.72
N LYS A 91 -8.35 7.11 13.44
CA LYS A 91 -9.70 6.91 12.91
C LYS A 91 -10.27 5.49 13.10
N THR A 92 -9.40 4.49 13.16
CA THR A 92 -9.83 3.08 13.18
C THR A 92 -9.24 2.26 14.31
N ASN A 93 -8.38 2.86 15.12
CA ASN A 93 -7.57 2.18 16.15
C ASN A 93 -6.68 1.02 15.60
N LYS A 94 -6.45 0.97 14.30
CA LYS A 94 -5.58 -0.03 13.65
C LYS A 94 -4.14 0.45 13.63
N ILE A 95 -3.21 -0.47 13.91
CA ILE A 95 -1.78 -0.21 13.82
C ILE A 95 -1.30 -0.72 12.46
N LEU A 96 -0.75 0.17 11.66
CA LEU A 96 -0.11 -0.13 10.39
C LEU A 96 1.40 -0.15 10.59
N ARG A 97 2.07 -1.19 10.09
CA ARG A 97 3.53 -1.30 10.12
C ARG A 97 4.04 -1.59 8.72
N SER A 98 4.94 -0.76 8.26
CA SER A 98 5.66 -0.96 7.00
C SER A 98 6.84 -1.88 7.18
N VAL A 99 7.25 -2.49 6.08
CA VAL A 99 8.46 -3.28 5.98
C VAL A 99 9.22 -2.85 4.73
N PRO A 100 10.51 -2.56 4.85
CA PRO A 100 11.34 -2.33 3.67
C PRO A 100 11.28 -3.55 2.74
N ALA A 101 11.20 -3.33 1.43
CA ALA A 101 11.11 -4.41 0.44
C ALA A 101 12.21 -5.46 0.61
N LYS A 102 13.43 -5.03 0.95
CA LYS A 102 14.59 -5.90 1.23
C LYS A 102 14.44 -6.82 2.44
N GLU A 103 13.47 -6.57 3.34
CA GLU A 103 13.27 -7.29 4.60
C GLU A 103 11.97 -8.12 4.64
N LEU A 104 11.23 -8.16 3.53
CA LEU A 104 9.90 -8.79 3.45
C LEU A 104 9.84 -10.28 3.83
N GLY A 105 10.95 -11.01 3.72
CA GLY A 105 11.01 -12.43 4.08
C GLY A 105 10.85 -12.74 5.58
N ALA A 106 10.96 -11.73 6.47
CA ALA A 106 10.99 -11.90 7.93
C ALA A 106 9.65 -11.56 8.63
N VAL A 107 8.60 -11.20 7.89
CA VAL A 107 7.37 -10.62 8.45
C VAL A 107 6.27 -11.65 8.60
N ASP A 108 5.66 -11.71 9.80
CA ASP A 108 4.40 -12.43 10.03
C ASP A 108 3.25 -11.69 9.34
N ARG A 109 2.94 -12.14 8.12
CA ARG A 109 1.90 -11.57 7.26
C ARG A 109 0.47 -11.88 7.71
N ASN A 110 0.30 -12.84 8.62
CA ASN A 110 -1.01 -13.44 8.90
C ASN A 110 -1.96 -12.53 9.68
N LYS A 111 -1.46 -11.69 10.57
CA LYS A 111 -2.27 -10.92 11.51
C LYS A 111 -2.62 -9.50 11.07
N ALA A 112 -1.94 -8.94 10.06
CA ALA A 112 -2.15 -7.56 9.64
C ALA A 112 -3.22 -7.46 8.53
N PRO A 113 -4.15 -6.49 8.60
CA PRO A 113 -5.12 -6.23 7.52
C PRO A 113 -4.49 -5.54 6.30
N PHE A 114 -3.24 -5.09 6.44
CA PHE A 114 -2.47 -4.41 5.41
C PHE A 114 -1.15 -5.13 5.15
N ILE A 115 -0.69 -5.10 3.91
CA ILE A 115 0.68 -5.39 3.51
C ILE A 115 1.29 -4.08 3.04
N ILE A 116 2.32 -3.60 3.72
CA ILE A 116 2.92 -2.29 3.48
C ILE A 116 4.39 -2.48 3.12
N ILE A 117 4.73 -2.11 1.88
CA ILE A 117 6.06 -2.31 1.30
C ILE A 117 6.67 -0.94 1.00
N ASP A 118 7.75 -0.60 1.68
CA ASP A 118 8.50 0.62 1.41
C ASP A 118 9.66 0.33 0.45
N ASP A 119 9.86 1.22 -0.52
CA ASP A 119 10.91 1.15 -1.55
C ASP A 119 10.88 -0.14 -2.39
N LEU A 120 9.72 -0.46 -2.95
CA LEU A 120 9.58 -1.52 -3.95
C LEU A 120 10.60 -1.34 -5.08
N GLY A 121 11.35 -2.38 -5.38
CA GLY A 121 12.41 -2.38 -6.38
C GLY A 121 13.82 -2.33 -5.81
N THR A 122 13.97 -2.18 -4.48
CA THR A 122 15.27 -2.21 -3.80
C THR A 122 15.66 -3.60 -3.30
N GLU A 123 14.71 -4.54 -3.31
CA GLU A 123 14.96 -5.93 -2.91
C GLU A 123 15.89 -6.65 -3.89
N SER A 124 16.71 -7.55 -3.35
CA SER A 124 17.51 -8.49 -4.17
C SER A 124 16.69 -9.74 -4.49
N ILE A 125 16.76 -10.18 -5.74
CA ILE A 125 16.23 -11.50 -6.14
C ILE A 125 17.19 -12.55 -5.59
N LYS A 126 16.76 -13.32 -4.58
CA LYS A 126 17.57 -14.43 -4.06
C LYS A 126 17.38 -15.67 -4.94
N ASN A 127 18.49 -16.26 -5.36
CA ASN A 127 18.50 -17.60 -5.93
C ASN A 127 18.78 -18.59 -4.79
N ASP A 128 17.78 -19.38 -4.45
CA ASP A 128 17.94 -20.49 -3.50
C ASP A 128 17.81 -21.80 -4.26
N TYR A 129 18.91 -22.58 -4.33
CA TYR A 129 19.02 -23.87 -5.05
C TYR A 129 18.45 -23.84 -6.48
N GLY A 130 18.66 -22.74 -7.22
CA GLY A 130 18.17 -22.59 -8.59
C GLY A 130 16.72 -22.07 -8.72
N THR A 131 16.04 -21.83 -7.63
CA THR A 131 14.72 -21.21 -7.63
C THR A 131 14.85 -19.72 -7.32
N LYS A 132 14.33 -18.88 -8.21
CA LYS A 132 14.23 -17.43 -7.92
C LYS A 132 13.13 -17.22 -6.88
N ILE A 133 13.49 -16.79 -5.68
CA ILE A 133 12.54 -16.41 -4.66
C ILE A 133 12.39 -14.88 -4.72
N ASP A 134 11.24 -14.43 -5.16
CA ASP A 134 10.84 -13.03 -5.12
C ASP A 134 9.88 -12.81 -3.95
N ALA A 135 10.45 -12.42 -2.81
CA ALA A 135 9.68 -12.19 -1.59
C ALA A 135 8.62 -11.09 -1.74
N VAL A 136 8.83 -10.16 -2.69
CA VAL A 136 7.89 -9.09 -3.00
C VAL A 136 6.72 -9.63 -3.81
N ALA A 137 6.98 -10.40 -4.89
CA ALA A 137 5.93 -11.02 -5.68
C ALA A 137 5.06 -11.94 -4.82
N ASP A 138 5.67 -12.69 -3.91
CA ASP A 138 4.97 -13.52 -2.93
C ASP A 138 4.12 -12.68 -1.96
N ALA A 139 4.62 -11.55 -1.46
CA ALA A 139 3.87 -10.67 -0.56
C ALA A 139 2.67 -10.03 -1.27
N ILE A 140 2.84 -9.60 -2.52
CA ILE A 140 1.77 -9.05 -3.35
C ILE A 140 0.71 -10.13 -3.65
N SER A 141 1.15 -11.35 -3.98
CA SER A 141 0.25 -12.49 -4.18
C SER A 141 -0.54 -12.81 -2.94
N TYR A 142 0.13 -12.88 -1.80
CA TYR A 142 -0.51 -13.12 -0.51
C TYR A 142 -1.53 -12.03 -0.13
N ALA A 143 -1.24 -10.75 -0.42
CA ALA A 143 -2.18 -9.65 -0.19
C ALA A 143 -3.48 -9.85 -0.98
N GLU A 144 -3.36 -10.21 -2.27
CA GLU A 144 -4.50 -10.49 -3.13
C GLU A 144 -5.30 -11.72 -2.64
N ASP A 145 -4.60 -12.83 -2.34
CA ASP A 145 -5.26 -14.08 -1.96
C ASP A 145 -5.95 -13.99 -0.59
N SER A 146 -5.41 -13.17 0.31
CA SER A 146 -5.94 -12.94 1.65
C SER A 146 -6.83 -11.68 1.76
N SER A 147 -7.18 -11.05 0.64
CA SER A 147 -7.99 -9.81 0.59
C SER A 147 -7.46 -8.69 1.49
N LYS A 148 -6.13 -8.57 1.59
CA LYS A 148 -5.46 -7.52 2.36
C LYS A 148 -5.23 -6.27 1.51
N THR A 149 -5.27 -5.12 2.15
CA THR A 149 -5.00 -3.84 1.47
C THR A 149 -3.49 -3.67 1.29
N LEU A 150 -3.07 -3.44 0.05
CA LEU A 150 -1.67 -3.26 -0.32
C LEU A 150 -1.31 -1.78 -0.34
N LEU A 151 -0.26 -1.39 0.39
CA LEU A 151 0.29 -0.05 0.38
C LEU A 151 1.77 -0.12 -0.02
N ILE A 152 2.18 0.68 -1.01
CA ILE A 152 3.53 0.57 -1.59
C ILE A 152 4.10 1.96 -1.85
N THR A 153 5.43 2.10 -1.65
CA THR A 153 6.20 3.18 -2.28
C THR A 153 7.18 2.60 -3.30
N THR A 154 7.47 3.36 -4.34
CA THR A 154 8.50 2.99 -5.33
C THR A 154 9.09 4.21 -6.02
N ASN A 155 10.36 4.12 -6.38
CA ASN A 155 11.05 5.06 -7.26
C ASN A 155 11.13 4.53 -8.71
N LEU A 156 10.62 3.31 -8.96
CA LEU A 156 10.61 2.74 -10.30
C LEU A 156 9.55 3.42 -11.16
N THR A 157 9.90 3.66 -12.43
CA THR A 157 8.94 4.08 -13.45
C THR A 157 8.02 2.92 -13.84
N PRO A 158 6.86 3.17 -14.48
CA PRO A 158 6.02 2.09 -15.02
C PRO A 158 6.75 1.14 -15.96
N LEU A 159 7.72 1.66 -16.72
CA LEU A 159 8.55 0.84 -17.61
C LEU A 159 9.49 -0.08 -16.81
N ALA A 160 10.19 0.49 -15.83
CA ALA A 160 11.09 -0.28 -14.96
C ALA A 160 10.35 -1.36 -14.15
N LEU A 161 9.11 -1.09 -13.73
CA LEU A 161 8.26 -2.11 -13.10
C LEU A 161 7.97 -3.27 -14.06
N LYS A 162 7.68 -2.99 -15.35
CA LYS A 162 7.43 -4.03 -16.34
C LYS A 162 8.66 -4.88 -16.67
N GLU A 163 9.84 -4.28 -16.61
CA GLU A 163 11.10 -5.01 -16.83
C GLU A 163 11.47 -5.90 -15.63
N ARG A 164 11.04 -5.50 -14.41
CA ARG A 164 11.43 -6.16 -13.17
C ARG A 164 10.49 -7.29 -12.75
N TYR A 165 9.18 -7.07 -12.88
CA TYR A 165 8.15 -7.98 -12.38
C TYR A 165 7.39 -8.69 -13.51
N ASP A 166 6.89 -9.89 -13.20
CA ASP A 166 6.04 -10.64 -14.12
C ASP A 166 4.66 -9.98 -14.29
N GLU A 167 3.98 -10.35 -15.37
CA GLU A 167 2.66 -9.77 -15.71
C GLU A 167 1.61 -10.02 -14.62
N ARG A 168 1.70 -11.14 -13.89
CA ARG A 168 0.79 -11.45 -12.79
C ARG A 168 0.96 -10.50 -11.61
N THR A 169 2.19 -10.18 -11.25
CA THR A 169 2.52 -9.19 -10.21
C THR A 169 2.08 -7.79 -10.64
N LEU A 170 2.34 -7.42 -11.91
CA LEU A 170 1.92 -6.13 -12.46
C LEU A 170 0.41 -5.95 -12.47
N ASP A 171 -0.36 -6.98 -12.83
CA ASP A 171 -1.84 -6.92 -12.80
C ASP A 171 -2.36 -6.61 -11.40
N ARG A 172 -1.75 -7.19 -10.37
CA ARG A 172 -2.10 -6.89 -8.97
C ARG A 172 -1.74 -5.47 -8.57
N LEU A 173 -0.58 -4.97 -8.98
CA LEU A 173 -0.16 -3.59 -8.71
C LEU A 173 -1.10 -2.57 -9.37
N ARG A 174 -1.60 -2.84 -10.58
CA ARG A 174 -2.58 -1.99 -11.30
C ARG A 174 -3.91 -1.82 -10.55
N LYS A 175 -4.25 -2.70 -9.63
CA LYS A 175 -5.44 -2.58 -8.78
C LYS A 175 -5.30 -1.51 -7.69
N CYS A 176 -4.09 -1.10 -7.37
CA CYS A 176 -3.85 0.00 -6.46
C CYS A 176 -4.24 1.33 -7.10
N LYS A 177 -4.60 2.32 -6.26
CA LYS A 177 -4.62 3.73 -6.65
C LYS A 177 -3.14 4.19 -6.75
N VAL A 178 -2.78 4.85 -7.82
CA VAL A 178 -1.44 5.40 -8.08
C VAL A 178 -1.50 6.90 -7.97
#